data_190290e09b2ff466ed3f059e9ce9cca2
#
_entry.id   190290e09b2ff466ed3f059e9ce9cca2
#
_cell.length_a   1.000
_cell.length_b   1.000
_cell.length_c   1.000
_cell.angle_alpha   90.00
_cell.angle_beta   90.00
_cell.angle_gamma   90.00
#
_symmetry.space_group_name_H-M   'P 1'
#
loop_
_entity.id
_entity.type
_entity.pdbx_description
1 polymer ?
#
loop_
_entity_poly.entity_id
_entity_poly.type
_entity_poly.pdbx_seq_one_letter_code
_entity_poly.pdbx_strand_id
1 'polypeptide(L)'
;MPWEERSLMNVRLRFVQDVHRPGWSVAEVCRRYQVSRKTGYKWLDRYAKVGPAGLVDRSHRPYSCPHATPAAVVEQILGLQRRYRWGARKVRWLLAQRVPIELVPTVATVHRILERHGRTGRRRRAHRRFHAGRPDTAFDRPNAIWTADFKGQFRTGNGVYCYPLTVQDGATRFLLGCRGLLEPTIEASGPVFARLFRRYGLPERIRTDNGAPFASNALGRLSTLSVWWVQLGIRPELIEPAHPEQNGRHERMHKTLKAETARPPRRTLAAQQRRFDWFRHRYNDERPHEALGQRLPASLYQASPRPYPTTLLPIAYPGHYEVRRVSRNGGIRWGSRWVNVSHVLAELDVGFEELDDGLWEVYFGPVWLGRLHETTCRIVDHLGRAARREGGNHKGKVLPIS
;
A
#
# COMPACT_ATOMS: atom_id res chain seq x y z
N MET A 1 -18.77 -53.66 10.91
CA MET A 1 -19.63 -53.30 9.78
C MET A 1 -19.48 -51.82 9.57
N PRO A 2 -18.96 -51.35 8.42
CA PRO A 2 -18.89 -49.90 8.17
C PRO A 2 -20.32 -49.36 8.02
N TRP A 3 -20.56 -48.20 8.63
CA TRP A 3 -21.83 -47.50 8.55
C TRP A 3 -22.03 -47.02 7.11
N GLU A 4 -23.04 -47.57 6.39
CA GLU A 4 -23.44 -47.03 5.08
C GLU A 4 -23.96 -45.59 5.29
N GLU A 5 -23.32 -44.59 4.68
CA GLU A 5 -23.88 -43.25 4.51
C GLU A 5 -25.16 -43.37 3.68
N ARG A 6 -26.31 -43.35 4.34
CA ARG A 6 -27.61 -43.38 3.67
C ARG A 6 -27.90 -42.04 3.05
N SER A 7 -27.72 -41.93 1.75
CA SER A 7 -28.20 -40.74 1.05
C SER A 7 -29.73 -40.64 1.16
N LEU A 8 -30.28 -39.41 1.24
CA LEU A 8 -31.73 -39.19 1.28
C LEU A 8 -32.47 -39.88 0.11
N MET A 9 -31.82 -40.02 -1.03
CA MET A 9 -32.32 -40.71 -2.20
C MET A 9 -32.48 -42.22 -1.93
N ASN A 10 -31.52 -42.85 -1.29
CA ASN A 10 -31.58 -44.27 -0.92
C ASN A 10 -32.69 -44.56 0.08
N VAL A 11 -32.92 -43.66 1.03
CA VAL A 11 -34.03 -43.76 2.00
C VAL A 11 -35.39 -43.69 1.30
N ARG A 12 -35.55 -42.75 0.36
CA ARG A 12 -36.79 -42.60 -0.44
C ARG A 12 -37.04 -43.79 -1.35
N LEU A 13 -35.99 -44.34 -1.95
CA LEU A 13 -36.11 -45.54 -2.78
C LEU A 13 -36.56 -46.73 -1.93
N ARG A 14 -35.98 -46.98 -0.76
CA ARG A 14 -36.43 -48.01 0.17
C ARG A 14 -37.88 -47.81 0.64
N PHE A 15 -38.27 -46.58 0.92
CA PHE A 15 -39.66 -46.24 1.24
C PHE A 15 -40.61 -46.69 0.12
N VAL A 16 -40.30 -46.37 -1.14
CA VAL A 16 -41.10 -46.79 -2.31
C VAL A 16 -41.15 -48.35 -2.41
N GLN A 17 -39.99 -49.00 -2.27
CA GLN A 17 -39.90 -50.45 -2.29
C GLN A 17 -40.73 -51.12 -1.18
N ASP A 18 -40.68 -50.60 0.06
CA ASP A 18 -41.43 -51.11 1.19
C ASP A 18 -42.96 -50.96 1.00
N VAL A 19 -43.41 -49.88 0.36
CA VAL A 19 -44.84 -49.68 0.04
C VAL A 19 -45.32 -50.71 -1.00
N HIS A 20 -44.49 -51.20 -1.89
CA HIS A 20 -44.85 -52.17 -2.91
C HIS A 20 -44.73 -53.65 -2.38
N ARG A 21 -44.31 -53.86 -1.16
CA ARG A 21 -44.26 -55.20 -0.56
C ARG A 21 -45.66 -55.67 -0.15
N PRO A 22 -46.03 -56.92 -0.40
CA PRO A 22 -47.30 -57.47 0.04
C PRO A 22 -47.46 -57.34 1.58
N GLY A 23 -48.65 -56.99 2.03
CA GLY A 23 -49.02 -56.91 3.45
C GLY A 23 -48.70 -55.59 4.14
N TRP A 24 -48.19 -54.57 3.44
CA TRP A 24 -47.92 -53.25 4.01
C TRP A 24 -48.85 -52.16 3.42
N SER A 25 -49.51 -51.42 4.31
CA SER A 25 -50.26 -50.24 3.88
C SER A 25 -49.34 -49.02 3.77
N VAL A 26 -49.68 -48.09 2.87
CA VAL A 26 -48.95 -46.79 2.74
C VAL A 26 -48.91 -46.06 4.10
N ALA A 27 -49.97 -46.16 4.88
CA ALA A 27 -50.05 -45.53 6.19
C ALA A 27 -49.04 -46.07 7.20
N GLU A 28 -48.81 -47.40 7.19
CA GLU A 28 -47.85 -48.08 8.08
C GLU A 28 -46.42 -47.76 7.68
N VAL A 29 -46.11 -47.76 6.37
CA VAL A 29 -44.80 -47.37 5.88
C VAL A 29 -44.50 -45.93 6.20
N CYS A 30 -45.47 -45.02 6.03
CA CYS A 30 -45.31 -43.61 6.40
C CYS A 30 -44.98 -43.45 7.90
N ARG A 31 -45.66 -44.20 8.80
CA ARG A 31 -45.37 -44.20 10.23
C ARG A 31 -43.96 -44.69 10.53
N ARG A 32 -43.54 -45.78 9.89
CA ARG A 32 -42.19 -46.38 10.06
C ARG A 32 -41.09 -45.39 9.64
N TYR A 33 -41.30 -44.66 8.53
CA TYR A 33 -40.34 -43.67 8.03
C TYR A 33 -40.52 -42.27 8.62
N GLN A 34 -41.46 -42.11 9.57
CA GLN A 34 -41.76 -40.85 10.25
C GLN A 34 -42.10 -39.70 9.28
N VAL A 35 -42.79 -40.02 8.20
CA VAL A 35 -43.23 -39.02 7.21
C VAL A 35 -44.76 -38.92 7.18
N SER A 36 -45.30 -37.77 6.84
CA SER A 36 -46.76 -37.60 6.66
C SER A 36 -47.21 -38.39 5.43
N ARG A 37 -48.51 -38.85 5.47
CA ARG A 37 -49.12 -39.53 4.32
C ARG A 37 -49.02 -38.68 3.05
N LYS A 38 -49.22 -37.34 3.17
CA LYS A 38 -49.07 -36.39 2.07
C LYS A 38 -47.65 -36.48 1.44
N THR A 39 -46.63 -36.57 2.29
CA THR A 39 -45.22 -36.73 1.84
C THR A 39 -44.99 -38.08 1.19
N GLY A 40 -45.56 -39.14 1.74
CA GLY A 40 -45.51 -40.49 1.17
C GLY A 40 -46.10 -40.52 -0.22
N TYR A 41 -47.35 -40.09 -0.40
CA TYR A 41 -48.00 -40.05 -1.71
C TYR A 41 -47.27 -39.15 -2.72
N LYS A 42 -46.70 -38.03 -2.28
CA LYS A 42 -45.86 -37.19 -3.12
C LYS A 42 -44.68 -37.94 -3.73
N TRP A 43 -44.01 -38.76 -2.95
CA TRP A 43 -42.84 -39.53 -3.43
C TRP A 43 -43.25 -40.69 -4.30
N LEU A 44 -44.36 -41.38 -4.00
CA LEU A 44 -44.94 -42.43 -4.82
C LEU A 44 -45.37 -41.92 -6.18
N ASP A 45 -46.09 -40.80 -6.25
CA ASP A 45 -46.49 -40.15 -7.51
C ASP A 45 -45.29 -39.73 -8.38
N ARG A 46 -44.27 -39.15 -7.73
CA ARG A 46 -43.04 -38.80 -8.44
C ARG A 46 -42.27 -39.99 -8.97
N TYR A 47 -42.22 -41.05 -8.20
CA TYR A 47 -41.58 -42.29 -8.63
C TYR A 47 -42.34 -42.95 -9.77
N ALA A 48 -43.67 -43.03 -9.70
CA ALA A 48 -44.51 -43.57 -10.79
C ALA A 48 -44.37 -42.79 -12.11
N LYS A 49 -44.18 -41.45 -12.04
CA LYS A 49 -44.08 -40.60 -13.24
C LYS A 49 -42.66 -40.58 -13.86
N VAL A 50 -41.60 -40.68 -13.08
CA VAL A 50 -40.24 -40.41 -13.57
C VAL A 50 -39.24 -41.48 -13.10
N GLY A 51 -39.69 -42.49 -12.35
CA GLY A 51 -38.82 -43.54 -11.76
C GLY A 51 -37.90 -43.00 -10.65
N PRO A 52 -36.74 -43.60 -10.42
CA PRO A 52 -35.80 -43.19 -9.36
C PRO A 52 -35.39 -41.72 -9.42
N ALA A 53 -35.29 -41.12 -10.62
CA ALA A 53 -34.96 -39.73 -10.79
C ALA A 53 -36.02 -38.80 -10.17
N GLY A 54 -37.27 -39.25 -9.99
CA GLY A 54 -38.34 -38.50 -9.32
C GLY A 54 -38.12 -38.36 -7.82
N LEU A 55 -37.24 -39.15 -7.20
CA LEU A 55 -36.93 -39.11 -5.76
C LEU A 55 -35.87 -38.04 -5.41
N VAL A 56 -35.27 -37.35 -6.41
CA VAL A 56 -34.37 -36.26 -6.21
C VAL A 56 -35.19 -35.00 -5.81
N ASP A 57 -34.62 -34.19 -4.91
CA ASP A 57 -35.26 -32.95 -4.55
C ASP A 57 -35.27 -31.99 -5.75
N ARG A 58 -36.45 -31.42 -6.04
CA ARG A 58 -36.57 -30.37 -7.06
C ARG A 58 -36.08 -29.08 -6.50
N SER A 59 -35.52 -28.24 -7.37
CA SER A 59 -35.15 -26.88 -7.00
C SER A 59 -36.35 -26.10 -6.45
N HIS A 60 -36.16 -25.46 -5.30
CA HIS A 60 -37.15 -24.54 -4.71
C HIS A 60 -37.09 -23.14 -5.30
N ARG A 61 -36.24 -22.94 -6.31
CA ARG A 61 -36.11 -21.63 -6.98
C ARG A 61 -37.42 -21.29 -7.71
N PRO A 62 -37.95 -20.06 -7.48
CA PRO A 62 -39.11 -19.59 -8.22
C PRO A 62 -38.85 -19.63 -9.75
N TYR A 63 -39.88 -19.94 -10.54
CA TYR A 63 -39.83 -19.95 -12.01
C TYR A 63 -39.55 -18.54 -12.56
N SER A 64 -40.00 -17.50 -11.85
CA SER A 64 -39.80 -16.10 -12.21
C SER A 64 -39.18 -15.35 -11.05
N CYS A 65 -38.20 -14.52 -11.34
CA CYS A 65 -37.53 -13.61 -10.39
C CYS A 65 -37.53 -12.20 -10.98
N PRO A 66 -38.62 -11.43 -10.87
CA PRO A 66 -38.73 -10.08 -11.48
C PRO A 66 -37.60 -9.12 -11.06
N HIS A 67 -37.05 -9.30 -9.86
CA HIS A 67 -35.93 -8.48 -9.33
C HIS A 67 -34.55 -9.06 -9.64
N ALA A 68 -34.45 -10.04 -10.53
CA ALA A 68 -33.15 -10.57 -10.93
C ALA A 68 -32.35 -9.51 -11.69
N THR A 69 -31.06 -9.40 -11.40
CA THR A 69 -30.16 -8.53 -12.18
C THR A 69 -30.18 -8.96 -13.66
N PRO A 70 -30.42 -8.05 -14.62
CA PRO A 70 -30.47 -8.38 -16.04
C PRO A 70 -29.17 -9.07 -16.51
N ALA A 71 -29.30 -10.02 -17.42
CA ALA A 71 -28.16 -10.80 -17.92
C ALA A 71 -27.05 -9.91 -18.51
N ALA A 72 -27.40 -8.86 -19.25
CA ALA A 72 -26.47 -7.89 -19.80
C ALA A 72 -25.62 -7.19 -18.71
N VAL A 73 -26.25 -6.85 -17.57
CA VAL A 73 -25.55 -6.26 -16.42
C VAL A 73 -24.62 -7.27 -15.76
N VAL A 74 -25.05 -8.53 -15.65
CA VAL A 74 -24.20 -9.62 -15.12
C VAL A 74 -22.96 -9.81 -16.01
N GLU A 75 -23.11 -9.82 -17.32
CA GLU A 75 -21.98 -9.90 -18.26
C GLU A 75 -21.01 -8.74 -18.11
N GLN A 76 -21.51 -7.52 -17.96
CA GLN A 76 -20.66 -6.36 -17.71
C GLN A 76 -19.90 -6.50 -16.40
N ILE A 77 -20.53 -6.94 -15.31
CA ILE A 77 -19.87 -7.22 -14.02
C ILE A 77 -18.72 -8.21 -14.21
N LEU A 78 -18.98 -9.31 -14.90
CA LEU A 78 -17.97 -10.35 -15.15
C LEU A 78 -16.86 -9.87 -16.08
N GLY A 79 -17.18 -9.09 -17.10
CA GLY A 79 -16.23 -8.45 -18.01
C GLY A 79 -15.30 -7.48 -17.27
N LEU A 80 -15.87 -6.62 -16.43
CA LEU A 80 -15.11 -5.70 -15.59
C LEU A 80 -14.19 -6.45 -14.62
N GLN A 81 -14.69 -7.49 -13.99
CA GLN A 81 -13.88 -8.27 -13.07
C GLN A 81 -12.73 -9.01 -13.78
N ARG A 82 -12.96 -9.56 -14.98
CA ARG A 82 -11.91 -10.18 -15.82
C ARG A 82 -10.81 -9.17 -16.17
N ARG A 83 -11.19 -7.97 -16.59
CA ARG A 83 -10.28 -6.92 -17.02
C ARG A 83 -9.45 -6.36 -15.85
N TYR A 84 -10.09 -6.06 -14.72
CA TYR A 84 -9.47 -5.34 -13.60
C TYR A 84 -9.06 -6.22 -12.43
N ARG A 85 -9.64 -7.41 -12.27
CA ARG A 85 -9.47 -8.32 -11.14
C ARG A 85 -9.73 -7.66 -9.78
N TRP A 86 -10.65 -6.69 -9.75
CA TRP A 86 -11.03 -5.97 -8.56
C TRP A 86 -12.22 -6.62 -7.85
N GLY A 87 -12.37 -6.32 -6.54
CA GLY A 87 -13.50 -6.78 -5.74
C GLY A 87 -14.79 -6.02 -6.03
N ALA A 88 -15.91 -6.54 -5.51
CA ALA A 88 -17.28 -6.09 -5.79
C ALA A 88 -17.51 -4.58 -5.65
N ARG A 89 -16.93 -3.91 -4.63
CA ARG A 89 -17.09 -2.46 -4.43
C ARG A 89 -16.56 -1.65 -5.61
N LYS A 90 -15.37 -1.99 -6.10
CA LYS A 90 -14.74 -1.29 -7.23
C LYS A 90 -15.40 -1.64 -8.56
N VAL A 91 -15.80 -2.91 -8.74
CA VAL A 91 -16.56 -3.34 -9.93
C VAL A 91 -17.90 -2.58 -10.00
N ARG A 92 -18.62 -2.45 -8.87
CA ARG A 92 -19.85 -1.66 -8.81
C ARG A 92 -19.61 -0.18 -9.17
N TRP A 93 -18.53 0.41 -8.64
CA TRP A 93 -18.18 1.79 -8.97
C TRP A 93 -17.93 1.98 -10.47
N LEU A 94 -17.17 1.07 -11.11
CA LEU A 94 -16.95 1.11 -12.57
C LEU A 94 -18.25 0.88 -13.36
N LEU A 95 -19.13 -0.01 -12.88
CA LEU A 95 -20.39 -0.28 -13.50
C LEU A 95 -21.31 0.96 -13.50
N ALA A 96 -21.33 1.69 -12.37
CA ALA A 96 -22.12 2.92 -12.24
C ALA A 96 -21.67 4.06 -13.18
N GLN A 97 -20.47 3.96 -13.79
CA GLN A 97 -20.03 4.88 -14.83
C GLN A 97 -20.45 4.46 -16.25
N ARG A 98 -21.14 3.32 -16.42
CA ARG A 98 -21.39 2.69 -17.72
C ARG A 98 -22.86 2.34 -17.97
N VAL A 99 -23.63 2.21 -16.91
CA VAL A 99 -25.06 1.88 -16.96
C VAL A 99 -25.86 2.87 -16.12
N PRO A 100 -27.14 3.08 -16.44
CA PRO A 100 -28.04 3.89 -15.61
C PRO A 100 -28.03 3.42 -14.16
N ILE A 101 -28.12 4.36 -13.21
CA ILE A 101 -27.98 4.08 -11.79
C ILE A 101 -29.01 3.09 -11.26
N GLU A 102 -30.20 3.08 -11.85
CA GLU A 102 -31.32 2.20 -11.52
C GLU A 102 -30.98 0.71 -11.79
N LEU A 103 -30.10 0.47 -12.76
CA LEU A 103 -29.65 -0.88 -13.13
C LEU A 103 -28.40 -1.32 -12.35
N VAL A 104 -27.79 -0.44 -11.55
CA VAL A 104 -26.57 -0.75 -10.79
C VAL A 104 -26.91 -1.53 -9.52
N PRO A 105 -26.59 -2.82 -9.43
CA PRO A 105 -26.91 -3.63 -8.28
C PRO A 105 -26.15 -3.16 -7.03
N THR A 106 -26.64 -3.54 -5.84
CA THR A 106 -25.91 -3.31 -4.58
C THR A 106 -24.56 -4.03 -4.56
N VAL A 107 -23.63 -3.58 -3.71
CA VAL A 107 -22.33 -4.24 -3.54
C VAL A 107 -22.49 -5.72 -3.15
N ALA A 108 -23.48 -6.04 -2.31
CA ALA A 108 -23.78 -7.40 -1.88
C ALA A 108 -24.24 -8.27 -3.07
N THR A 109 -25.07 -7.71 -3.95
CA THR A 109 -25.53 -8.41 -5.17
C THR A 109 -24.38 -8.65 -6.14
N VAL A 110 -23.53 -7.63 -6.38
CA VAL A 110 -22.32 -7.80 -7.20
C VAL A 110 -21.40 -8.87 -6.60
N HIS A 111 -21.23 -8.89 -5.28
CA HIS A 111 -20.42 -9.92 -4.63
C HIS A 111 -21.00 -11.33 -4.84
N ARG A 112 -22.31 -11.52 -4.64
CA ARG A 112 -22.99 -12.81 -4.88
C ARG A 112 -22.89 -13.26 -6.33
N ILE A 113 -22.98 -12.33 -7.29
CA ILE A 113 -22.78 -12.64 -8.71
C ILE A 113 -21.36 -13.15 -8.95
N LEU A 114 -20.34 -12.42 -8.46
CA LEU A 114 -18.94 -12.82 -8.61
C LEU A 114 -18.63 -14.16 -7.91
N GLU A 115 -19.20 -14.40 -6.73
CA GLU A 115 -19.06 -15.64 -5.99
C GLU A 115 -19.67 -16.83 -6.73
N ARG A 116 -20.89 -16.68 -7.22
CA ARG A 116 -21.59 -17.71 -8.01
C ARG A 116 -20.83 -18.13 -9.27
N HIS A 117 -20.07 -17.20 -9.84
CA HIS A 117 -19.21 -17.46 -11.02
C HIS A 117 -17.76 -17.80 -10.64
N GLY A 118 -17.46 -18.11 -9.36
CA GLY A 118 -16.13 -18.51 -8.92
C GLY A 118 -15.06 -17.40 -9.03
N ARG A 119 -15.49 -16.13 -9.03
CA ARG A 119 -14.61 -14.97 -9.21
C ARG A 119 -14.19 -14.29 -7.89
N THR A 120 -14.53 -14.86 -6.75
CA THR A 120 -14.11 -14.40 -5.42
C THR A 120 -13.06 -15.34 -4.86
N GLY A 121 -11.89 -14.80 -4.48
CA GLY A 121 -10.87 -15.57 -3.75
C GLY A 121 -11.27 -15.79 -2.28
N ARG A 122 -10.91 -16.93 -1.70
CA ARG A 122 -11.03 -17.17 -0.25
C ARG A 122 -10.25 -16.06 0.49
N ARG A 123 -10.97 -15.21 1.22
CA ARG A 123 -10.34 -14.24 2.11
C ARG A 123 -9.75 -15.00 3.31
N ARG A 124 -8.42 -15.10 3.42
CA ARG A 124 -7.80 -15.37 4.71
C ARG A 124 -8.19 -14.22 5.64
N ARG A 125 -8.82 -14.51 6.77
CA ARG A 125 -9.03 -13.53 7.84
C ARG A 125 -7.63 -13.06 8.28
N ALA A 126 -7.25 -11.86 7.88
CA ALA A 126 -6.10 -11.20 8.46
C ALA A 126 -6.49 -10.81 9.89
N HIS A 127 -5.75 -11.28 10.87
CA HIS A 127 -5.84 -10.75 12.23
C HIS A 127 -5.64 -9.22 12.14
N ARG A 128 -6.62 -8.47 12.61
CA ARG A 128 -6.44 -7.04 12.87
C ARG A 128 -5.45 -6.94 14.02
N ARG A 129 -4.19 -6.60 13.71
CA ARG A 129 -3.26 -6.16 14.73
C ARG A 129 -3.70 -4.76 15.16
N PHE A 130 -3.89 -4.59 16.45
CA PHE A 130 -4.11 -3.28 17.06
C PHE A 130 -2.75 -2.56 17.00
N HIS A 131 -2.71 -1.39 16.39
CA HIS A 131 -1.49 -0.58 16.31
C HIS A 131 -1.69 0.62 17.22
N ALA A 132 -0.89 0.70 18.26
CA ALA A 132 -0.80 1.87 19.12
C ALA A 132 0.06 2.93 18.41
N GLY A 133 -0.44 4.14 18.33
CA GLY A 133 0.29 5.30 17.82
C GLY A 133 0.12 5.59 16.33
N ARG A 134 -0.16 6.85 16.04
CA ARG A 134 0.01 7.47 14.71
C ARG A 134 1.12 8.49 14.85
N PRO A 135 1.96 8.71 13.81
CA PRO A 135 2.87 9.86 13.81
C PRO A 135 2.08 11.14 14.02
N ASP A 136 2.64 12.09 14.74
CA ASP A 136 2.00 13.38 15.05
C ASP A 136 1.63 14.20 13.81
N THR A 137 2.22 13.87 12.67
CA THR A 137 1.95 14.58 11.40
C THR A 137 0.83 13.93 10.62
N ALA A 138 -0.26 14.68 10.41
CA ALA A 138 -1.43 14.23 9.67
C ALA A 138 -1.24 14.37 8.16
N PHE A 139 -1.85 13.44 7.41
CA PHE A 139 -1.98 13.55 5.94
C PHE A 139 -3.28 14.32 5.61
N ASP A 140 -3.30 15.61 5.87
CA ASP A 140 -4.49 16.46 5.81
C ASP A 140 -4.75 17.04 4.41
N ARG A 141 -3.71 17.38 3.67
CA ARG A 141 -3.80 18.01 2.35
C ARG A 141 -2.76 17.48 1.36
N PRO A 142 -2.98 17.67 0.04
CA PRO A 142 -2.00 17.35 -0.98
C PRO A 142 -0.65 18.02 -0.69
N ASN A 143 0.44 17.31 -0.95
CA ASN A 143 1.83 17.77 -0.78
C ASN A 143 2.27 18.15 0.64
N ALA A 144 1.43 17.96 1.67
CA ALA A 144 1.88 18.08 3.05
C ALA A 144 2.95 17.03 3.37
N ILE A 145 2.69 15.79 3.00
CA ILE A 145 3.65 14.70 3.21
C ILE A 145 3.66 13.78 1.98
N TRP A 146 4.80 13.68 1.33
CA TRP A 146 5.06 12.57 0.41
C TRP A 146 5.66 11.41 1.16
N THR A 147 5.29 10.19 0.82
CA THR A 147 5.91 8.97 1.33
C THR A 147 6.78 8.36 0.24
N ALA A 148 7.99 7.97 0.56
CA ALA A 148 8.91 7.33 -0.37
C ALA A 148 9.46 6.03 0.22
N ASP A 149 9.53 4.99 -0.61
CA ASP A 149 9.97 3.67 -0.17
C ASP A 149 10.42 2.81 -1.35
N PHE A 150 11.34 1.88 -1.09
CA PHE A 150 11.74 0.83 -2.01
C PHE A 150 10.89 -0.42 -1.80
N LYS A 151 10.24 -0.93 -2.85
CA LYS A 151 9.41 -2.15 -2.76
C LYS A 151 10.21 -3.44 -2.57
N GLY A 152 11.41 -3.37 -2.14
CA GLY A 152 12.32 -4.51 -2.16
C GLY A 152 12.79 -4.81 -3.58
N GLN A 153 13.49 -5.92 -3.76
CA GLN A 153 14.09 -6.27 -5.05
C GLN A 153 13.42 -7.47 -5.69
N PHE A 154 13.51 -7.55 -7.02
CA PHE A 154 13.20 -8.75 -7.79
C PHE A 154 14.04 -8.76 -9.08
N ARG A 155 14.18 -9.93 -9.70
CA ARG A 155 14.88 -10.05 -10.98
C ARG A 155 13.91 -9.92 -12.15
N THR A 156 14.30 -9.17 -13.15
CA THR A 156 13.65 -9.17 -14.47
C THR A 156 13.95 -10.48 -15.22
N GLY A 157 13.24 -10.75 -16.31
CA GLY A 157 13.38 -12.01 -17.04
C GLY A 157 14.77 -12.28 -17.60
N ASN A 158 15.60 -11.24 -17.80
CA ASN A 158 17.02 -11.35 -18.16
C ASN A 158 17.97 -11.41 -16.95
N GLY A 159 17.44 -11.63 -15.73
CA GLY A 159 18.26 -11.82 -14.52
C GLY A 159 18.71 -10.53 -13.81
N VAL A 160 18.46 -9.34 -14.39
CA VAL A 160 18.88 -8.06 -13.82
C VAL A 160 18.00 -7.71 -12.61
N TYR A 161 18.60 -7.27 -11.51
CA TYR A 161 17.88 -6.79 -10.35
C TYR A 161 17.15 -5.48 -10.65
N CYS A 162 15.94 -5.38 -10.13
CA CYS A 162 15.11 -4.19 -10.18
C CYS A 162 14.70 -3.80 -8.75
N TYR A 163 15.02 -2.58 -8.37
CA TYR A 163 14.65 -1.95 -7.09
C TYR A 163 13.61 -0.86 -7.37
N PRO A 164 12.32 -1.13 -7.23
CA PRO A 164 11.29 -0.12 -7.48
C PRO A 164 11.28 0.94 -6.39
N LEU A 165 11.72 2.15 -6.73
CA LEU A 165 11.49 3.35 -5.92
C LEU A 165 10.10 3.88 -6.21
N THR A 166 9.30 4.05 -5.18
CA THR A 166 7.94 4.58 -5.26
C THR A 166 7.81 5.82 -4.40
N VAL A 167 7.14 6.84 -4.92
CA VAL A 167 6.84 8.08 -4.21
C VAL A 167 5.36 8.37 -4.34
N GLN A 168 4.67 8.56 -3.22
CA GLN A 168 3.22 8.72 -3.15
C GLN A 168 2.84 9.94 -2.29
N ASP A 169 1.86 10.71 -2.73
CA ASP A 169 1.21 11.71 -1.87
C ASP A 169 0.38 11.03 -0.78
N GLY A 170 0.62 11.41 0.46
CA GLY A 170 0.03 10.75 1.62
C GLY A 170 -1.47 11.01 1.78
N ALA A 171 -1.95 12.21 1.43
CA ALA A 171 -3.35 12.59 1.56
C ALA A 171 -4.22 11.96 0.46
N THR A 172 -3.86 12.21 -0.79
CA THR A 172 -4.65 11.82 -1.98
C THR A 172 -4.37 10.41 -2.45
N ARG A 173 -3.34 9.75 -1.96
CA ARG A 173 -2.84 8.45 -2.46
C ARG A 173 -2.35 8.51 -3.91
N PHE A 174 -2.12 9.70 -4.46
CA PHE A 174 -1.60 9.85 -5.80
C PHE A 174 -0.17 9.32 -5.88
N LEU A 175 0.07 8.37 -6.77
CA LEU A 175 1.39 7.78 -7.01
C LEU A 175 2.17 8.70 -7.94
N LEU A 176 3.01 9.56 -7.35
CA LEU A 176 3.83 10.53 -8.07
C LEU A 176 4.86 9.86 -8.96
N GLY A 177 5.53 8.82 -8.44
CA GLY A 177 6.56 8.09 -9.14
C GLY A 177 6.59 6.61 -8.81
N CYS A 178 6.97 5.80 -9.81
CA CYS A 178 7.31 4.40 -9.66
C CYS A 178 8.45 4.11 -10.64
N ARG A 179 9.69 4.08 -10.14
CA ARG A 179 10.88 3.94 -10.96
C ARG A 179 11.66 2.68 -10.60
N GLY A 180 11.90 1.80 -11.57
CA GLY A 180 12.80 0.66 -11.41
C GLY A 180 14.27 1.13 -11.50
N LEU A 181 15.01 0.96 -10.41
CA LEU A 181 16.43 1.27 -10.33
C LEU A 181 17.25 -0.02 -10.31
N LEU A 182 18.51 0.08 -10.70
CA LEU A 182 19.47 -1.04 -10.62
C LEU A 182 19.96 -1.24 -9.18
N GLU A 183 20.03 -0.14 -8.42
CA GLU A 183 20.53 -0.11 -7.05
C GLU A 183 19.77 0.95 -6.23
N PRO A 184 19.58 0.73 -4.92
CA PRO A 184 18.95 1.69 -4.04
C PRO A 184 19.99 2.69 -3.48
N THR A 185 20.65 3.42 -4.37
CA THR A 185 21.70 4.41 -4.04
C THR A 185 21.17 5.84 -4.11
N ILE A 186 21.93 6.77 -3.55
CA ILE A 186 21.65 8.21 -3.60
C ILE A 186 21.75 8.70 -5.06
N GLU A 187 22.77 8.27 -5.78
CA GLU A 187 23.04 8.63 -7.16
C GLU A 187 21.91 8.19 -8.11
N ALA A 188 21.32 7.01 -7.86
CA ALA A 188 20.20 6.52 -8.63
C ALA A 188 18.87 7.19 -8.23
N SER A 189 18.69 7.52 -6.95
CA SER A 189 17.45 8.09 -6.40
C SER A 189 17.31 9.59 -6.64
N GLY A 190 18.40 10.36 -6.54
CA GLY A 190 18.41 11.82 -6.69
C GLY A 190 17.76 12.31 -7.99
N PRO A 191 18.14 11.79 -9.18
CA PRO A 191 17.51 12.17 -10.45
C PRO A 191 16.01 11.86 -10.52
N VAL A 192 15.54 10.83 -9.79
CA VAL A 192 14.11 10.51 -9.72
C VAL A 192 13.38 11.60 -8.95
N PHE A 193 13.86 11.98 -7.76
CA PHE A 193 13.27 13.06 -6.97
C PHE A 193 13.34 14.40 -7.69
N ALA A 194 14.46 14.76 -8.31
CA ALA A 194 14.58 16.01 -9.08
C ALA A 194 13.51 16.08 -10.20
N ARG A 195 13.28 14.99 -10.92
CA ARG A 195 12.21 14.91 -11.93
C ARG A 195 10.83 15.08 -11.33
N LEU A 196 10.56 14.48 -10.16
CA LEU A 196 9.29 14.60 -9.47
C LEU A 196 9.08 16.04 -8.98
N PHE A 197 10.10 16.68 -8.42
CA PHE A 197 10.05 18.06 -7.96
C PHE A 197 9.80 19.04 -9.10
N ARG A 198 10.45 18.87 -10.25
CA ARG A 198 10.17 19.68 -11.44
C ARG A 198 8.73 19.54 -11.95
N ARG A 199 8.18 18.33 -11.87
CA ARG A 199 6.85 18.04 -12.40
C ARG A 199 5.72 18.43 -11.47
N TYR A 200 5.90 18.24 -10.17
CA TYR A 200 4.83 18.33 -9.18
C TYR A 200 5.07 19.41 -8.11
N GLY A 201 6.20 20.10 -8.15
CA GLY A 201 6.62 21.02 -7.10
C GLY A 201 7.14 20.30 -5.85
N LEU A 202 7.48 21.05 -4.82
CA LEU A 202 8.08 20.55 -3.58
C LEU A 202 7.02 20.26 -2.53
N PRO A 203 7.08 19.08 -1.86
CA PRO A 203 6.26 18.82 -0.69
C PRO A 203 6.80 19.57 0.53
N GLU A 204 6.02 19.61 1.61
CA GLU A 204 6.50 20.15 2.89
C GLU A 204 7.40 19.15 3.60
N ARG A 205 7.05 17.85 3.50
CA ARG A 205 7.77 16.75 4.16
C ARG A 205 7.90 15.56 3.24
N ILE A 206 8.96 14.78 3.45
CA ILE A 206 9.09 13.44 2.85
C ILE A 206 9.31 12.44 3.96
N ARG A 207 8.36 11.52 4.10
CA ARG A 207 8.41 10.41 5.07
C ARG A 207 8.99 9.18 4.41
N THR A 208 10.01 8.59 5.05
CA THR A 208 10.72 7.40 4.56
C THR A 208 10.92 6.39 5.69
N ASP A 209 11.35 5.20 5.32
CA ASP A 209 11.93 4.25 6.26
C ASP A 209 13.31 4.73 6.76
N ASN A 210 13.88 3.95 7.67
CA ASN A 210 15.17 4.24 8.29
C ASN A 210 16.37 3.67 7.50
N GLY A 211 16.13 3.16 6.31
CA GLY A 211 17.15 2.52 5.48
C GLY A 211 17.86 3.48 4.52
N ALA A 212 19.02 3.03 4.01
CA ALA A 212 19.68 3.71 2.89
C ALA A 212 18.78 3.64 1.62
N PRO A 213 18.75 4.69 0.79
CA PRO A 213 19.58 5.90 0.81
C PRO A 213 18.96 7.06 1.60
N PHE A 214 17.85 6.86 2.31
CA PHE A 214 17.06 7.93 2.94
C PHE A 214 17.64 8.41 4.25
N ALA A 215 18.19 7.48 5.04
CA ALA A 215 18.80 7.75 6.33
C ALA A 215 20.23 7.19 6.43
N SER A 216 21.02 7.74 7.34
CA SER A 216 22.37 7.29 7.66
C SER A 216 22.56 7.14 9.18
N ASN A 217 23.77 6.78 9.58
CA ASN A 217 24.18 6.75 11.00
C ASN A 217 24.74 8.10 11.47
N ALA A 218 24.73 9.14 10.63
CA ALA A 218 25.15 10.49 11.01
C ALA A 218 24.21 11.12 12.04
N LEU A 219 24.63 12.22 12.66
CA LEU A 219 23.78 13.02 13.54
C LEU A 219 22.51 13.46 12.81
N GLY A 220 21.39 13.49 13.52
CA GLY A 220 20.09 13.73 12.93
C GLY A 220 19.65 12.67 11.90
N ARG A 221 20.43 11.59 11.74
CA ARG A 221 20.24 10.49 10.77
C ARG A 221 20.19 10.97 9.32
N LEU A 222 20.79 12.11 9.04
CA LEU A 222 20.82 12.71 7.72
C LEU A 222 21.67 11.88 6.74
N SER A 223 21.17 11.66 5.55
CA SER A 223 21.92 11.21 4.37
C SER A 223 22.13 12.39 3.43
N THR A 224 23.02 12.27 2.46
CA THR A 224 23.20 13.31 1.43
C THR A 224 21.88 13.64 0.71
N LEU A 225 21.00 12.65 0.52
CA LEU A 225 19.69 12.86 -0.10
C LEU A 225 18.78 13.72 0.81
N SER A 226 18.73 13.44 2.11
CA SER A 226 17.90 14.20 3.05
C SER A 226 18.49 15.59 3.35
N VAL A 227 19.82 15.76 3.31
CA VAL A 227 20.48 17.06 3.34
C VAL A 227 20.01 17.93 2.17
N TRP A 228 20.04 17.39 0.95
CA TRP A 228 19.51 18.09 -0.22
C TRP A 228 18.03 18.47 -0.09
N TRP A 229 17.19 17.59 0.50
CA TRP A 229 15.79 17.93 0.77
C TRP A 229 15.66 19.11 1.74
N VAL A 230 16.48 19.14 2.81
CA VAL A 230 16.48 20.27 3.75
C VAL A 230 16.86 21.59 3.05
N GLN A 231 17.88 21.55 2.19
CA GLN A 231 18.25 22.73 1.38
C GLN A 231 17.13 23.20 0.44
N LEU A 232 16.23 22.30 0.01
CA LEU A 232 15.01 22.62 -0.74
C LEU A 232 13.84 23.08 0.14
N GLY A 233 14.05 23.20 1.45
CA GLY A 233 13.00 23.52 2.40
C GLY A 233 11.98 22.39 2.60
N ILE A 234 12.38 21.14 2.35
CA ILE A 234 11.59 19.94 2.61
C ILE A 234 12.08 19.30 3.90
N ARG A 235 11.19 19.04 4.85
CA ARG A 235 11.55 18.38 6.10
C ARG A 235 11.59 16.86 5.94
N PRO A 236 12.75 16.18 6.14
CA PRO A 236 12.82 14.74 6.22
C PRO A 236 12.06 14.25 7.46
N GLU A 237 11.31 13.16 7.31
CA GLU A 237 10.58 12.51 8.39
C GLU A 237 10.84 11.01 8.32
N LEU A 238 11.50 10.47 9.34
CA LEU A 238 11.76 9.03 9.44
C LEU A 238 10.64 8.38 10.24
N ILE A 239 10.22 7.18 9.84
CA ILE A 239 9.32 6.38 10.67
C ILE A 239 10.04 5.95 11.94
N GLU A 240 9.31 5.76 13.03
CA GLU A 240 9.87 5.22 14.25
C GLU A 240 10.42 3.81 14.03
N PRO A 241 11.57 3.47 14.62
CA PRO A 241 12.09 2.11 14.56
C PRO A 241 11.06 1.09 15.06
N ALA A 242 10.92 -0.03 14.36
CA ALA A 242 9.93 -1.08 14.64
C ALA A 242 8.45 -0.70 14.48
N HIS A 243 8.12 0.47 13.89
CA HIS A 243 6.76 0.91 13.60
C HIS A 243 6.42 0.94 12.10
N PRO A 244 6.44 -0.21 11.39
CA PRO A 244 6.16 -0.26 9.94
C PRO A 244 4.73 0.20 9.59
N GLU A 245 3.79 0.14 10.56
CA GLU A 245 2.41 0.63 10.37
C GLU A 245 2.32 2.11 10.03
N GLN A 246 3.31 2.92 10.44
CA GLN A 246 3.40 4.34 10.07
C GLN A 246 3.53 4.53 8.56
N ASN A 247 4.01 3.50 7.84
CA ASN A 247 4.05 3.44 6.37
C ASN A 247 3.01 2.47 5.76
N GLY A 248 2.05 1.99 6.55
CA GLY A 248 1.06 0.98 6.13
C GLY A 248 0.21 1.37 4.91
N ARG A 249 0.13 2.68 4.59
CA ARG A 249 -0.49 3.18 3.36
C ARG A 249 0.34 2.79 2.13
N HIS A 250 1.64 2.97 2.23
CA HIS A 250 2.60 2.66 1.18
C HIS A 250 2.72 1.15 0.97
N GLU A 251 2.77 0.38 2.05
CA GLU A 251 2.78 -1.09 2.00
C GLU A 251 1.57 -1.68 1.25
N ARG A 252 0.38 -1.11 1.47
CA ARG A 252 -0.83 -1.53 0.74
C ARG A 252 -0.71 -1.27 -0.75
N MET A 253 -0.15 -0.13 -1.16
CA MET A 253 0.13 0.19 -2.56
C MET A 253 1.16 -0.80 -3.11
N HIS A 254 2.24 -1.08 -2.40
CA HIS A 254 3.27 -2.04 -2.76
C HIS A 254 2.73 -3.46 -2.97
N LYS A 255 1.77 -3.91 -2.14
CA LYS A 255 1.11 -5.21 -2.36
C LYS A 255 0.40 -5.26 -3.71
N THR A 256 -0.27 -4.16 -4.09
CA THR A 256 -0.94 -4.05 -5.39
C THR A 256 0.07 -4.00 -6.53
N LEU A 257 1.11 -3.16 -6.40
CA LEU A 257 2.20 -3.04 -7.37
C LEU A 257 2.83 -4.40 -7.67
N LYS A 258 3.22 -5.15 -6.63
CA LYS A 258 3.82 -6.48 -6.78
C LYS A 258 2.91 -7.45 -7.52
N ALA A 259 1.62 -7.46 -7.18
CA ALA A 259 0.65 -8.36 -7.81
C ALA A 259 0.42 -8.04 -9.30
N GLU A 260 0.44 -6.74 -9.67
CA GLU A 260 0.11 -6.31 -11.03
C GLU A 260 1.35 -6.15 -11.95
N THR A 261 2.56 -6.05 -11.41
CA THR A 261 3.74 -5.71 -12.21
C THR A 261 4.92 -6.67 -12.10
N ALA A 262 5.07 -7.37 -10.96
CA ALA A 262 6.22 -8.21 -10.69
C ALA A 262 5.93 -9.73 -10.76
N ARG A 263 4.69 -10.11 -11.08
CA ARG A 263 4.26 -11.52 -11.18
C ARG A 263 3.44 -11.76 -12.45
N PRO A 264 4.05 -12.19 -13.55
CA PRO A 264 5.48 -12.33 -13.80
C PRO A 264 6.17 -10.98 -14.07
N PRO A 265 7.48 -10.85 -13.81
CA PRO A 265 8.27 -9.68 -14.17
C PRO A 265 8.44 -9.60 -15.69
N ARG A 266 8.76 -8.41 -16.19
CA ARG A 266 9.09 -8.20 -17.61
C ARG A 266 10.50 -8.63 -17.93
N ARG A 267 10.78 -8.86 -19.23
CA ARG A 267 12.07 -9.40 -19.69
C ARG A 267 13.24 -8.46 -19.36
N THR A 268 13.09 -7.15 -19.59
CA THR A 268 14.15 -6.15 -19.36
C THR A 268 13.69 -5.06 -18.42
N LEU A 269 14.64 -4.31 -17.83
CA LEU A 269 14.35 -3.18 -16.95
C LEU A 269 13.51 -2.10 -17.68
N ALA A 270 13.81 -1.82 -18.96
CA ALA A 270 13.03 -0.87 -19.75
C ALA A 270 11.57 -1.33 -19.96
N ALA A 271 11.36 -2.62 -20.24
CA ALA A 271 10.01 -3.18 -20.35
C ALA A 271 9.28 -3.19 -18.99
N GLN A 272 10.02 -3.43 -17.90
CA GLN A 272 9.50 -3.33 -16.52
C GLN A 272 9.10 -1.90 -16.19
N GLN A 273 9.89 -0.90 -16.60
CA GLN A 273 9.55 0.51 -16.41
C GLN A 273 8.26 0.89 -17.13
N ARG A 274 8.08 0.49 -18.40
CA ARG A 274 6.79 0.69 -19.11
C ARG A 274 5.61 0.07 -18.34
N ARG A 275 5.82 -1.08 -17.69
CA ARG A 275 4.80 -1.72 -16.85
C ARG A 275 4.52 -0.93 -15.57
N PHE A 276 5.53 -0.31 -14.95
CA PHE A 276 5.36 0.60 -13.82
C PHE A 276 4.62 1.88 -14.22
N ASP A 277 4.93 2.46 -15.38
CA ASP A 277 4.26 3.65 -15.89
C ASP A 277 2.78 3.37 -16.18
N TRP A 278 2.47 2.21 -16.80
CA TRP A 278 1.11 1.73 -16.97
C TRP A 278 0.40 1.54 -15.61
N PHE A 279 1.08 0.93 -14.63
CA PHE A 279 0.50 0.74 -13.30
C PHE A 279 0.21 2.07 -12.62
N ARG A 280 1.14 3.03 -12.69
CA ARG A 280 0.99 4.36 -12.10
C ARG A 280 -0.22 5.09 -12.69
N HIS A 281 -0.37 5.09 -14.02
CA HIS A 281 -1.54 5.64 -14.68
C HIS A 281 -2.82 4.95 -14.17
N ARG A 282 -2.88 3.64 -14.28
CA ARG A 282 -4.06 2.89 -13.84
C ARG A 282 -4.39 3.07 -12.34
N TYR A 283 -3.38 3.17 -11.50
CA TYR A 283 -3.54 3.39 -10.06
C TYR A 283 -4.14 4.75 -9.76
N ASN A 284 -3.72 5.80 -10.46
CA ASN A 284 -4.15 7.17 -10.26
C ASN A 284 -5.48 7.50 -10.94
N ASP A 285 -5.65 7.06 -12.18
CA ASP A 285 -6.68 7.57 -13.09
C ASP A 285 -7.86 6.60 -13.28
N GLU A 286 -7.69 5.31 -12.97
CA GLU A 286 -8.75 4.32 -13.16
C GLU A 286 -9.19 3.65 -11.85
N ARG A 287 -8.31 3.56 -10.84
CA ARG A 287 -8.55 2.76 -9.64
C ARG A 287 -9.25 3.56 -8.54
N PRO A 288 -10.51 3.25 -8.20
CA PRO A 288 -11.18 3.88 -7.06
C PRO A 288 -10.59 3.39 -5.73
N HIS A 289 -10.42 4.30 -4.78
CA HIS A 289 -9.85 4.02 -3.48
C HIS A 289 -10.88 4.10 -2.36
N GLU A 290 -11.05 3.01 -1.62
CA GLU A 290 -12.02 2.93 -0.52
C GLU A 290 -11.77 3.99 0.56
N ALA A 291 -10.49 4.24 0.89
CA ALA A 291 -10.10 5.26 1.86
C ALA A 291 -10.34 6.70 1.38
N LEU A 292 -10.65 6.89 0.10
CA LEU A 292 -10.99 8.17 -0.52
C LEU A 292 -12.49 8.24 -0.89
N GLY A 293 -13.33 7.41 -0.28
CA GLY A 293 -14.75 7.34 -0.64
C GLY A 293 -14.99 6.85 -2.07
N GLN A 294 -14.16 5.93 -2.56
CA GLN A 294 -14.15 5.43 -3.95
C GLN A 294 -13.76 6.47 -5.00
N ARG A 295 -13.22 7.63 -4.62
CA ARG A 295 -12.68 8.60 -5.59
C ARG A 295 -11.33 8.14 -6.14
N LEU A 296 -10.98 8.67 -7.31
CA LEU A 296 -9.69 8.45 -7.97
C LEU A 296 -8.62 9.35 -7.34
N PRO A 297 -7.39 8.87 -7.10
CA PRO A 297 -6.29 9.72 -6.63
C PRO A 297 -6.07 10.95 -7.50
N ALA A 298 -6.13 10.82 -8.83
CA ALA A 298 -5.93 11.92 -9.76
C ALA A 298 -6.99 13.02 -9.65
N SER A 299 -8.23 12.68 -9.26
CA SER A 299 -9.29 13.69 -9.07
C SER A 299 -9.12 14.54 -7.81
N LEU A 300 -8.18 14.17 -6.94
CA LEU A 300 -7.94 14.84 -5.64
C LEU A 300 -6.57 15.50 -5.56
N TYR A 301 -5.64 15.07 -6.39
CA TYR A 301 -4.27 15.57 -6.35
C TYR A 301 -4.15 16.87 -7.13
N GLN A 302 -3.46 17.83 -6.53
CA GLN A 302 -3.04 19.07 -7.14
C GLN A 302 -1.53 19.23 -6.94
N ALA A 303 -0.82 19.74 -7.94
CA ALA A 303 0.61 20.01 -7.84
C ALA A 303 0.89 21.04 -6.75
N SER A 304 2.06 20.95 -6.13
CA SER A 304 2.47 21.90 -5.10
C SER A 304 2.70 23.28 -5.71
N PRO A 305 2.26 24.35 -5.03
CA PRO A 305 2.58 25.74 -5.44
C PRO A 305 4.05 26.11 -5.22
N ARG A 306 4.81 25.27 -4.51
CA ARG A 306 6.25 25.48 -4.26
C ARG A 306 7.06 24.93 -5.44
N PRO A 307 7.60 25.77 -6.33
CA PRO A 307 8.34 25.30 -7.50
C PRO A 307 9.70 24.71 -7.08
N TYR A 308 10.25 23.83 -7.91
CA TYR A 308 11.62 23.38 -7.78
C TYR A 308 12.57 24.52 -8.19
N PRO A 309 13.45 24.98 -7.29
CA PRO A 309 14.30 26.14 -7.58
C PRO A 309 15.43 25.81 -8.57
N THR A 310 15.87 26.79 -9.31
CA THR A 310 17.06 26.70 -10.19
C THR A 310 18.38 26.77 -9.41
N THR A 311 18.35 27.42 -8.25
CA THR A 311 19.51 27.60 -7.37
C THR A 311 19.11 27.33 -5.94
N LEU A 312 19.95 26.61 -5.19
CA LEU A 312 19.75 26.40 -3.75
C LEU A 312 20.16 27.67 -3.02
N LEU A 313 19.26 28.17 -2.19
CA LEU A 313 19.57 29.27 -1.28
C LEU A 313 20.24 28.74 -0.01
N PRO A 314 21.17 29.49 0.59
CA PRO A 314 21.69 29.17 1.92
C PRO A 314 20.55 29.06 2.94
N ILE A 315 20.71 28.17 3.90
CA ILE A 315 19.75 28.06 5.01
C ILE A 315 19.92 29.28 5.91
N ALA A 316 18.81 29.98 6.13
CA ALA A 316 18.78 31.11 7.07
C ALA A 316 18.54 30.60 8.49
N TYR A 317 19.30 31.11 9.44
CA TYR A 317 19.14 30.85 10.86
C TYR A 317 18.64 32.11 11.59
N PRO A 318 17.91 31.98 12.71
CA PRO A 318 17.55 33.11 13.55
C PRO A 318 18.79 33.90 14.01
N GLY A 319 18.64 35.22 14.21
CA GLY A 319 19.77 36.11 14.49
C GLY A 319 20.48 35.85 15.82
N HIS A 320 19.85 35.11 16.74
CA HIS A 320 20.45 34.69 18.02
C HIS A 320 21.25 33.38 17.92
N TYR A 321 21.21 32.70 16.75
CA TYR A 321 22.00 31.49 16.55
C TYR A 321 23.44 31.87 16.21
N GLU A 322 24.37 31.13 16.78
CA GLU A 322 25.74 31.10 16.29
C GLU A 322 25.84 30.19 15.08
N VAL A 323 26.26 30.70 13.91
CA VAL A 323 26.34 29.94 12.67
C VAL A 323 27.79 29.57 12.37
N ARG A 324 28.04 28.29 12.12
CA ARG A 324 29.37 27.77 11.80
C ARG A 324 29.36 26.95 10.52
N ARG A 325 30.35 27.21 9.65
CA ARG A 325 30.53 26.39 8.46
C ARG A 325 31.25 25.10 8.77
N VAL A 326 30.69 23.98 8.33
CA VAL A 326 31.30 22.66 8.48
C VAL A 326 32.43 22.53 7.45
N SER A 327 33.62 22.18 7.90
CA SER A 327 34.76 21.96 7.02
C SER A 327 34.59 20.69 6.16
N ARG A 328 35.45 20.53 5.16
CA ARG A 328 35.49 19.30 4.31
C ARG A 328 35.65 18.03 5.11
N ASN A 329 36.28 18.10 6.28
CA ASN A 329 36.48 16.94 7.17
C ASN A 329 35.27 16.67 8.07
N GLY A 330 34.13 17.34 7.86
CA GLY A 330 32.89 17.10 8.59
C GLY A 330 32.84 17.67 10.00
N GLY A 331 33.71 18.60 10.36
CA GLY A 331 33.74 19.24 11.67
C GLY A 331 33.88 20.75 11.61
N ILE A 332 33.81 21.37 12.78
CA ILE A 332 33.94 22.83 12.97
C ILE A 332 35.04 23.12 13.99
N ARG A 333 35.55 24.36 14.00
CA ARG A 333 36.27 24.91 15.12
C ARG A 333 35.31 25.58 16.11
N TRP A 334 35.38 25.16 17.36
CA TRP A 334 34.66 25.74 18.51
C TRP A 334 35.70 26.26 19.49
N GLY A 335 35.88 27.58 19.53
CA GLY A 335 37.05 28.16 20.15
C GLY A 335 38.35 27.60 19.53
N SER A 336 39.26 27.09 20.38
CA SER A 336 40.51 26.45 19.95
C SER A 336 40.37 24.95 19.63
N ARG A 337 39.22 24.34 19.93
CA ARG A 337 39.01 22.88 19.84
C ARG A 337 38.28 22.48 18.57
N TRP A 338 38.44 21.22 18.22
CA TRP A 338 37.77 20.59 17.07
C TRP A 338 36.54 19.82 17.53
N VAL A 339 35.39 20.09 16.87
CA VAL A 339 34.12 19.38 17.10
C VAL A 339 33.70 18.70 15.81
N ASN A 340 33.50 17.38 15.84
CA ASN A 340 32.94 16.66 14.70
C ASN A 340 31.42 16.89 14.63
N VAL A 341 30.92 17.19 13.42
CA VAL A 341 29.51 17.36 13.12
C VAL A 341 29.04 16.20 12.23
N SER A 342 29.33 16.27 10.93
CA SER A 342 29.00 15.22 9.99
C SER A 342 29.64 15.49 8.62
N HIS A 343 30.15 14.45 7.95
CA HIS A 343 30.68 14.55 6.59
C HIS A 343 29.59 14.85 5.54
N VAL A 344 28.35 14.44 5.79
CA VAL A 344 27.24 14.74 4.87
C VAL A 344 26.85 16.23 4.86
N LEU A 345 27.33 16.99 5.87
CA LEU A 345 27.15 18.44 6.00
C LEU A 345 28.40 19.24 5.60
N ALA A 346 29.41 18.60 5.02
CA ALA A 346 30.62 19.28 4.60
C ALA A 346 30.31 20.49 3.69
N GLU A 347 30.95 21.63 3.98
CA GLU A 347 30.78 22.92 3.27
C GLU A 347 29.37 23.53 3.38
N LEU A 348 28.57 23.07 4.40
CA LEU A 348 27.27 23.66 4.73
C LEU A 348 27.32 24.32 6.11
N ASP A 349 26.42 25.24 6.32
CA ASP A 349 26.32 25.98 7.57
C ASP A 349 25.37 25.28 8.54
N VAL A 350 25.74 25.22 9.81
CA VAL A 350 24.95 24.69 10.94
C VAL A 350 24.74 25.76 11.98
N GLY A 351 23.55 25.80 12.59
CA GLY A 351 23.17 26.75 13.60
C GLY A 351 23.30 26.16 15.00
N PHE A 352 23.73 26.98 15.94
CA PHE A 352 23.86 26.66 17.34
C PHE A 352 23.00 27.63 18.14
N GLU A 353 22.14 27.10 18.99
CA GLU A 353 21.30 27.82 19.92
C GLU A 353 21.78 27.53 21.35
N GLU A 354 22.17 28.57 22.09
CA GLU A 354 22.60 28.41 23.48
C GLU A 354 21.40 28.12 24.35
N LEU A 355 21.47 27.02 25.11
CA LEU A 355 20.45 26.65 26.08
C LEU A 355 20.84 27.04 27.49
N ASP A 356 22.11 26.87 27.81
CA ASP A 356 22.69 27.11 29.14
C ASP A 356 24.19 27.32 28.96
N ASP A 357 24.87 27.77 30.00
CA ASP A 357 26.32 28.04 29.98
C ASP A 357 27.11 26.81 29.51
N GLY A 358 27.68 26.90 28.31
CA GLY A 358 28.45 25.83 27.68
C GLY A 358 27.63 24.65 27.11
N LEU A 359 26.29 24.79 26.99
CA LEU A 359 25.40 23.79 26.40
C LEU A 359 24.61 24.38 25.21
N TRP A 360 24.79 23.79 24.05
CA TRP A 360 24.23 24.30 22.80
C TRP A 360 23.38 23.25 22.07
N GLU A 361 22.21 23.63 21.56
CA GLU A 361 21.49 22.82 20.59
C GLU A 361 22.01 23.07 19.18
N VAL A 362 22.19 22.00 18.43
CA VAL A 362 22.78 22.06 17.09
C VAL A 362 21.75 21.69 16.06
N TYR A 363 21.62 22.55 15.02
CA TYR A 363 20.61 22.40 13.98
C TYR A 363 21.21 22.45 12.58
N PHE A 364 20.63 21.68 11.66
CA PHE A 364 20.78 21.88 10.22
C PHE A 364 19.41 22.23 9.63
N GLY A 365 19.20 23.51 9.36
CA GLY A 365 17.87 24.05 9.06
C GLY A 365 16.87 23.66 10.16
N PRO A 366 15.73 23.00 9.83
CA PRO A 366 14.75 22.58 10.84
C PRO A 366 15.09 21.24 11.52
N VAL A 367 16.21 20.64 11.21
CA VAL A 367 16.59 19.32 11.73
C VAL A 367 17.53 19.45 12.91
N TRP A 368 17.07 19.03 14.08
CA TRP A 368 17.90 18.96 15.27
C TRP A 368 18.95 17.85 15.13
N LEU A 369 20.23 18.16 15.34
CA LEU A 369 21.34 17.22 15.20
C LEU A 369 21.77 16.62 16.55
N GLY A 370 21.59 17.36 17.64
CA GLY A 370 22.03 16.96 18.98
C GLY A 370 22.41 18.17 19.83
N ARG A 371 23.04 17.88 20.97
CA ARG A 371 23.57 18.89 21.91
C ARG A 371 25.08 18.88 21.93
N LEU A 372 25.68 20.04 21.79
CA LEU A 372 27.10 20.26 21.97
C LEU A 372 27.36 20.62 23.41
N HIS A 373 28.24 19.87 24.06
CA HIS A 373 28.79 20.19 25.37
C HIS A 373 30.19 20.78 25.18
N GLU A 374 30.41 22.03 25.56
CA GLU A 374 31.72 22.71 25.40
C GLU A 374 32.84 22.03 26.14
N THR A 375 32.56 21.51 27.34
CA THR A 375 33.54 20.81 28.18
C THR A 375 34.14 19.59 27.47
N THR A 376 33.30 18.82 26.76
CA THR A 376 33.72 17.59 26.06
C THR A 376 34.01 17.82 24.58
N CYS A 377 33.57 18.96 24.01
CA CYS A 377 33.61 19.27 22.58
C CYS A 377 32.99 18.14 21.70
N ARG A 378 31.86 17.60 22.16
CA ARG A 378 31.13 16.53 21.44
C ARG A 378 29.66 16.90 21.28
N ILE A 379 29.16 16.63 20.09
CA ILE A 379 27.73 16.69 19.82
C ILE A 379 27.15 15.31 20.07
N VAL A 380 26.12 15.22 20.92
CA VAL A 380 25.45 13.98 21.27
C VAL A 380 23.97 14.07 20.91
N ASP A 381 23.44 13.10 20.16
CA ASP A 381 22.03 13.04 19.79
C ASP A 381 21.15 12.46 20.92
N HIS A 382 19.84 12.42 20.72
CA HIS A 382 18.85 11.89 21.68
C HIS A 382 19.03 10.39 22.01
N LEU A 383 19.82 9.66 21.22
CA LEU A 383 20.15 8.25 21.46
C LEU A 383 21.52 8.09 22.16
N GLY A 384 22.14 9.19 22.59
CA GLY A 384 23.48 9.17 23.19
C GLY A 384 24.60 8.90 22.18
N ARG A 385 24.35 9.02 20.89
CA ARG A 385 25.37 8.81 19.84
C ARG A 385 26.13 10.11 19.62
N ALA A 386 27.44 10.02 19.63
CA ALA A 386 28.33 11.11 19.28
C ALA A 386 28.77 11.03 17.82
N ALA A 387 29.03 12.18 17.19
CA ALA A 387 29.64 12.23 15.87
C ALA A 387 30.98 11.49 15.89
N ARG A 388 31.14 10.49 15.02
CA ARG A 388 32.39 9.74 14.90
C ARG A 388 33.27 10.40 13.84
N ARG A 389 34.58 10.36 14.05
CA ARG A 389 35.57 10.70 13.06
C ARG A 389 35.60 9.56 12.02
N GLU A 390 34.93 9.70 10.90
CA GLU A 390 35.04 8.73 9.80
C GLU A 390 36.37 9.02 9.09
N GLY A 391 37.25 8.02 9.03
CA GLY A 391 38.49 8.07 8.27
C GLY A 391 38.18 8.29 6.78
N GLY A 392 38.79 9.33 6.21
CA GLY A 392 38.46 9.86 4.89
C GLY A 392 38.48 8.84 3.76
N ASN A 393 37.40 8.77 3.04
CA ASN A 393 37.31 8.68 1.59
C ASN A 393 35.82 8.67 1.11
N HIS A 394 35.10 9.75 1.32
CA HIS A 394 33.84 9.96 0.60
C HIS A 394 33.86 11.34 -0.05
N LYS A 395 34.10 11.34 -1.37
CA LYS A 395 33.86 12.52 -2.22
C LYS A 395 32.35 12.82 -2.14
N GLY A 396 31.97 13.80 -1.35
CA GLY A 396 30.63 14.35 -1.36
C GLY A 396 30.29 14.86 -2.75
N LYS A 397 29.50 14.09 -3.51
CA LYS A 397 28.95 14.56 -4.78
C LYS A 397 27.71 15.38 -4.42
N VAL A 398 27.82 16.68 -4.60
CA VAL A 398 26.66 17.56 -4.70
C VAL A 398 25.81 17.03 -5.87
N LEU A 399 24.54 16.72 -5.64
CA LEU A 399 23.63 16.31 -6.69
C LEU A 399 23.44 17.51 -7.64
N PRO A 400 23.71 17.39 -8.94
CA PRO A 400 23.61 18.51 -9.86
C PRO A 400 22.16 18.97 -9.99
N ILE A 401 21.97 20.27 -9.82
CA ILE A 401 20.76 20.97 -10.22
C ILE A 401 20.91 21.27 -11.71
N SER A 402 20.72 20.28 -12.54
CA SER A 402 20.69 20.45 -14.01
C SER A 402 19.41 19.85 -14.59
#